data_e435cd8223f33c14167d5bc14316e80a
#
_entry.id   e435cd8223f33c14167d5bc14316e80a
#
_cell.length_a   1.000
_cell.length_b   1.000
_cell.length_c   1.000
_cell.angle_alpha   90.00
_cell.angle_beta   90.00
_cell.angle_gamma   90.00
#
_symmetry.space_group_name_H-M   'P 1'
#
loop_
_entity.id
_entity.type
_entity.pdbx_description
1 polymer ?
#
loop_
_entity_poly.entity_id
_entity_poly.type
_entity_poly.pdbx_seq_one_letter_code
_entity_poly.pdbx_strand_id
1 'polypeptide(L)'
;KLTREADEFHRENKLKKKGVAVQPICFGISFTQTLMNQARSLVHVYTDGSVAVSTGAVEMGQGVNTKILQVAADIFSISPEKV
;
A
#
# COMPACT_ATOMS: atom_id res chain seq x y z
N LYS A 1 13.43 19.38 -5.10
CA LYS A 1 12.66 20.57 -4.70
C LYS A 1 12.95 20.93 -3.24
N LEU A 2 12.64 20.08 -2.28
CA LEU A 2 12.81 20.35 -0.84
C LEU A 2 14.25 20.70 -0.42
N THR A 3 15.25 20.02 -1.00
CA THR A 3 16.68 20.34 -0.74
C THR A 3 17.05 21.75 -1.19
N ARG A 4 16.58 22.14 -2.37
CA ARG A 4 16.81 23.49 -2.88
C ARG A 4 16.19 24.56 -1.97
N GLU A 5 14.96 24.34 -1.52
CA GLU A 5 14.28 25.23 -0.56
C GLU A 5 15.02 25.33 0.79
N ALA A 6 15.61 24.20 1.24
CA ALA A 6 16.45 24.21 2.44
C ALA A 6 17.74 25.03 2.25
N ASP A 7 18.39 24.90 1.08
CA ASP A 7 19.61 25.63 0.76
C ASP A 7 19.35 27.15 0.63
N GLU A 8 18.24 27.55 0.04
CA GLU A 8 17.80 28.93 -0.04
C GLU A 8 17.54 29.49 1.36
N PHE A 9 16.81 28.75 2.18
CA PHE A 9 16.57 29.13 3.58
C PHE A 9 17.87 29.32 4.38
N HIS A 10 18.89 28.46 4.14
CA HIS A 10 20.17 28.54 4.82
C HIS A 10 20.99 29.79 4.44
N ARG A 11 20.82 30.30 3.22
CA ARG A 11 21.50 31.54 2.79
C ARG A 11 20.92 32.76 3.50
N GLU A 12 19.61 32.76 3.73
CA GLU A 12 18.91 33.88 4.36
C GLU A 12 18.96 33.85 5.89
N ASN A 13 19.16 32.68 6.49
CA ASN A 13 19.07 32.46 7.93
C ASN A 13 20.38 31.92 8.52
N LYS A 14 21.10 32.76 9.24
CA LYS A 14 22.37 32.37 9.89
C LYS A 14 22.16 31.54 11.17
N LEU A 15 21.11 31.82 11.93
CA LEU A 15 20.86 31.22 13.24
C LEU A 15 19.96 29.96 13.19
N LYS A 16 19.17 29.83 12.15
CA LYS A 16 18.24 28.67 11.99
C LYS A 16 18.65 27.85 10.79
N LYS A 17 18.52 26.53 10.93
CA LYS A 17 18.76 25.58 9.84
C LYS A 17 17.52 24.73 9.59
N LYS A 18 17.24 24.45 8.32
CA LYS A 18 16.14 23.61 7.87
C LYS A 18 16.72 22.26 7.40
N GLY A 19 16.38 21.20 8.08
CA GLY A 19 16.79 19.82 7.69
C GLY A 19 15.75 19.19 6.79
N VAL A 20 16.21 18.36 5.86
CA VAL A 20 15.38 17.48 5.04
C VAL A 20 15.94 16.07 5.17
N ALA A 21 15.10 15.13 5.54
CA ALA A 21 15.46 13.71 5.60
C ALA A 21 14.43 12.87 4.83
N VAL A 22 14.90 11.81 4.20
CA VAL A 22 14.05 10.79 3.58
C VAL A 22 14.23 9.50 4.37
N GLN A 23 13.15 9.01 4.94
CA GLN A 23 13.13 7.74 5.64
C GLN A 23 12.29 6.74 4.83
N PRO A 24 12.92 5.78 4.16
CA PRO A 24 12.18 4.74 3.48
C PRO A 24 11.58 3.79 4.50
N ILE A 25 10.36 3.34 4.24
CA ILE A 25 9.66 2.36 5.05
C ILE A 25 9.43 1.12 4.19
N CYS A 26 9.86 -0.03 4.68
CA CYS A 26 9.50 -1.33 4.14
C CYS A 26 8.62 -2.04 5.17
N PHE A 27 7.38 -2.26 4.82
CA PHE A 27 6.39 -2.88 5.70
C PHE A 27 5.68 -4.02 4.98
N GLY A 28 5.52 -5.14 5.67
CA GLY A 28 4.85 -6.33 5.14
C GLY A 28 3.81 -6.88 6.11
N ILE A 29 2.85 -7.63 5.59
CA ILE A 29 1.91 -8.41 6.41
C ILE A 29 2.61 -9.71 6.79
N SER A 30 3.37 -9.69 7.88
CA SER A 30 4.02 -10.89 8.40
C SER A 30 4.33 -10.74 9.88
N PHE A 31 4.23 -11.83 10.59
CA PHE A 31 4.70 -11.92 11.96
C PHE A 31 6.09 -12.58 11.97
N THR A 32 6.97 -12.17 12.89
CA THR A 32 8.35 -12.66 12.97
C THR A 32 8.42 -14.18 13.14
N GLN A 33 7.46 -14.76 13.84
CA GLN A 33 7.33 -16.20 13.97
C GLN A 33 6.46 -16.74 12.82
N THR A 34 7.10 -17.22 11.77
CA THR A 34 6.45 -17.61 10.51
C THR A 34 5.34 -18.63 10.64
N LEU A 35 5.42 -19.53 11.63
CA LEU A 35 4.39 -20.52 11.92
C LEU A 35 3.02 -19.88 12.28
N MET A 36 3.02 -18.64 12.77
CA MET A 36 1.82 -17.91 13.15
C MET A 36 1.20 -17.14 11.97
N ASN A 37 1.87 -17.08 10.84
CA ASN A 37 1.36 -16.39 9.65
C ASN A 37 0.25 -17.22 9.02
N GLN A 38 -0.95 -16.65 8.98
CA GLN A 38 -2.13 -17.25 8.38
C GLN A 38 -2.80 -16.24 7.45
N ALA A 39 -3.31 -16.74 6.34
CA ALA A 39 -4.11 -15.96 5.42
C ALA A 39 -5.41 -16.70 5.11
N ARG A 40 -6.50 -15.94 5.00
CA ARG A 40 -7.81 -16.46 4.57
C ARG A 40 -8.40 -15.51 3.54
N SER A 41 -9.04 -16.09 2.55
CA SER A 41 -9.88 -15.32 1.63
C SER A 41 -11.15 -16.13 1.31
N LEU A 42 -12.25 -15.40 1.14
CA LEU A 42 -13.49 -15.95 0.63
C LEU A 42 -13.75 -15.26 -0.70
N VAL A 43 -13.98 -16.04 -1.74
CA VAL A 43 -14.23 -15.54 -3.09
C VAL A 43 -15.62 -15.97 -3.51
N HIS A 44 -16.46 -15.01 -3.86
CA HIS A 44 -17.78 -15.23 -4.44
C HIS A 44 -17.78 -14.82 -5.90
N VAL A 45 -18.18 -15.71 -6.77
CA VAL A 45 -18.41 -15.43 -8.19
C VAL A 45 -19.91 -15.35 -8.43
N TYR A 46 -20.37 -14.23 -8.95
CA TYR A 46 -21.78 -13.99 -9.23
C TYR A 46 -22.14 -14.36 -10.67
N THR A 47 -23.43 -14.59 -10.91
CA THR A 47 -23.94 -14.98 -12.24
C THR A 47 -23.80 -13.89 -13.30
N ASP A 48 -23.63 -12.62 -12.89
CA ASP A 48 -23.34 -11.49 -13.77
C ASP A 48 -21.86 -11.37 -14.16
N GLY A 49 -21.02 -12.31 -13.68
CA GLY A 49 -19.58 -12.32 -13.91
C GLY A 49 -18.80 -11.38 -13.03
N SER A 50 -19.42 -10.79 -12.00
CA SER A 50 -18.68 -10.06 -10.97
C SER A 50 -18.11 -11.01 -9.91
N VAL A 51 -17.08 -10.54 -9.19
CA VAL A 51 -16.37 -11.31 -8.17
C VAL A 51 -16.23 -10.47 -6.91
N ALA A 52 -16.64 -11.01 -5.76
CA ALA A 52 -16.37 -10.38 -4.47
C ALA A 52 -15.29 -11.16 -3.72
N VAL A 53 -14.30 -10.46 -3.20
CA VAL A 53 -13.21 -11.04 -2.42
C VAL A 53 -13.22 -10.46 -1.00
N SER A 54 -13.42 -11.34 -0.02
CA SER A 54 -13.28 -10.97 1.40
C SER A 54 -11.95 -11.52 1.92
N THR A 55 -11.18 -10.68 2.56
CA THR A 55 -9.85 -11.03 3.09
C THR A 55 -9.68 -10.50 4.51
N GLY A 56 -8.81 -11.14 5.29
CA GLY A 56 -8.40 -10.66 6.61
C GLY A 56 -7.32 -9.58 6.59
N ALA A 57 -6.85 -9.18 5.42
CA ALA A 57 -5.85 -8.12 5.31
C ALA A 57 -6.48 -6.77 5.67
N VAL A 58 -5.78 -6.00 6.52
CA VAL A 58 -6.26 -4.70 6.98
C VAL A 58 -5.68 -3.60 6.11
N GLU A 59 -6.54 -2.73 5.58
CA GLU A 59 -6.13 -1.52 4.86
C GLU A 59 -5.79 -0.41 5.86
N MET A 60 -4.57 0.09 5.79
CA MET A 60 -4.04 1.18 6.64
C MET A 60 -3.49 2.35 5.79
N GLY A 61 -3.85 2.39 4.51
CA GLY A 61 -3.31 3.34 3.53
C GLY A 61 -2.18 2.78 2.67
N GLN A 62 -1.81 1.50 2.83
CA GLN A 62 -0.77 0.85 2.04
C GLN A 62 -1.27 0.28 0.70
N GLY A 63 -2.57 0.40 0.40
CA GLY A 63 -3.17 -0.02 -0.86
C GLY A 63 -3.37 -1.53 -0.99
N VAL A 64 -3.59 -2.25 0.13
CA VAL A 64 -3.79 -3.70 0.11
C VAL A 64 -5.05 -4.09 -0.65
N ASN A 65 -6.13 -3.34 -0.50
CA ASN A 65 -7.39 -3.62 -1.20
C ASN A 65 -7.20 -3.55 -2.72
N THR A 66 -6.51 -2.52 -3.20
CA THR A 66 -6.18 -2.38 -4.62
C THR A 66 -5.31 -3.54 -5.14
N LYS A 67 -4.36 -4.00 -4.35
CA LYS A 67 -3.50 -5.13 -4.72
C LYS A 67 -4.30 -6.44 -4.83
N ILE A 68 -5.18 -6.71 -3.86
CA ILE A 68 -6.03 -7.91 -3.87
C ILE A 68 -7.00 -7.87 -5.04
N LEU A 69 -7.61 -6.71 -5.30
CA LEU A 69 -8.48 -6.49 -6.46
C LEU A 69 -7.74 -6.78 -7.77
N GLN A 70 -6.52 -6.27 -7.94
CA GLN A 70 -5.71 -6.54 -9.13
C GLN A 70 -5.40 -8.02 -9.30
N VAL A 71 -5.02 -8.72 -8.22
CA VAL A 71 -4.76 -10.17 -8.26
C VAL A 71 -6.01 -10.94 -8.67
N ALA A 72 -7.17 -10.61 -8.11
CA ALA A 72 -8.43 -11.27 -8.46
C ALA A 72 -8.81 -10.99 -9.92
N ALA A 73 -8.72 -9.75 -10.36
CA ALA A 73 -9.01 -9.36 -11.75
C ALA A 73 -8.12 -10.11 -12.75
N ASP A 74 -6.84 -10.25 -12.45
CA ASP A 74 -5.88 -10.98 -13.29
C ASP A 74 -6.22 -12.48 -13.36
N ILE A 75 -6.44 -13.12 -12.20
CA ILE A 75 -6.75 -14.55 -12.14
C ILE A 75 -8.05 -14.90 -12.88
N PHE A 76 -9.09 -14.07 -12.73
CA PHE A 76 -10.37 -14.29 -13.39
C PHE A 76 -10.44 -13.72 -14.82
N SER A 77 -9.39 -13.02 -15.25
CA SER A 77 -9.33 -12.30 -16.54
C SER A 77 -10.52 -11.38 -16.77
N ILE A 78 -10.89 -10.62 -15.73
CA ILE A 78 -12.00 -9.66 -15.75
C ILE A 78 -11.50 -8.24 -15.50
N SER A 79 -12.32 -7.25 -15.87
CA SER A 79 -12.03 -5.86 -15.53
C SER A 79 -11.99 -5.66 -14.00
N PRO A 80 -11.03 -4.86 -13.48
CA PRO A 80 -10.99 -4.50 -12.06
C PRO A 80 -12.31 -3.93 -11.50
N GLU A 81 -13.13 -3.34 -12.35
CA GLU A 81 -14.45 -2.80 -11.99
C GLU A 81 -15.47 -3.89 -11.62
N LYS A 82 -15.17 -5.15 -11.95
CA LYS A 82 -16.02 -6.31 -11.65
C LYS A 82 -15.60 -7.07 -10.38
N VAL A 83 -14.60 -6.57 -9.66
CA VAL A 83 -14.13 -7.15 -8.40
C VAL A 83 -14.57 -6.31 -7.21
#